data_30dd7ef9179d870897491f92047f2609
#
_entry.id   30dd7ef9179d870897491f92047f2609
#
_cell.length_a   1.000
_cell.length_b   1.000
_cell.length_c   1.000
_cell.angle_alpha   90.00
_cell.angle_beta   90.00
_cell.angle_gamma   90.00
#
_symmetry.space_group_name_H-M   'P 1'
#
loop_
_entity.id
_entity.type
_entity.pdbx_description
1 polymer ?
#
loop_
_entity_poly.entity_id
_entity_poly.type
_entity_poly.pdbx_seq_one_letter_code
_entity_poly.pdbx_strand_id
1 'polypeptide(L)'
;DHPSPNYLLVLQMAQQRAIREEAGLIIVESDVIVKKNTLQSLFDGALQREDCGIAAAVTVDEKGDINYPYLFAKGRENQVFPEKKHCSFCCSLLALNFLKTFDFHQLDPEKNWHDFTISHHSLKEGFKNYLFTTLPVWHRPHGSRPWKQLKYKNPLKYYWLKYTKGLDKI
;
A
#
# COMPACT_ATOMS: atom_id res chain seq x y z
N ASP A 1 16.59 4.17 -9.04
CA ASP A 1 16.16 3.80 -7.68
C ASP A 1 16.11 2.27 -7.62
N HIS A 2 17.09 1.69 -6.95
CA HIS A 2 17.06 0.26 -6.64
C HIS A 2 16.26 0.06 -5.35
N PRO A 3 15.46 -1.03 -5.22
CA PRO A 3 14.81 -1.35 -3.95
C PRO A 3 15.87 -1.57 -2.88
N SER A 4 15.48 -1.40 -1.63
CA SER A 4 16.30 -1.95 -0.56
C SER A 4 16.53 -3.44 -0.85
N PRO A 5 17.76 -3.92 -0.93
CA PRO A 5 18.05 -5.30 -1.31
C PRO A 5 17.38 -6.33 -0.38
N ASN A 6 17.00 -5.89 0.81
CA ASN A 6 16.37 -6.74 1.82
C ASN A 6 14.84 -6.63 1.85
N TYR A 7 14.23 -5.70 1.11
CA TYR A 7 12.79 -5.47 1.23
C TYR A 7 11.95 -6.69 0.83
N LEU A 8 12.25 -7.29 -0.30
CA LEU A 8 11.55 -8.50 -0.75
C LEU A 8 11.77 -9.66 0.22
N LEU A 9 13.01 -9.87 0.68
CA LEU A 9 13.34 -10.91 1.65
C LEU A 9 12.52 -10.75 2.94
N VAL A 10 12.42 -9.51 3.45
CA VAL A 10 11.63 -9.22 4.65
C VAL A 10 10.15 -9.52 4.42
N LEU A 11 9.58 -9.15 3.27
CA LEU A 11 8.19 -9.47 2.93
C LEU A 11 7.93 -10.99 2.90
N GLN A 12 8.83 -11.76 2.28
CA GLN A 12 8.75 -13.23 2.21
C GLN A 12 8.82 -13.87 3.61
N MET A 13 9.79 -13.46 4.42
CA MET A 13 9.93 -13.94 5.79
C MET A 13 8.71 -13.58 6.66
N ALA A 14 8.20 -12.36 6.53
CA ALA A 14 7.03 -11.89 7.27
C ALA A 14 5.76 -12.65 6.87
N GLN A 15 5.57 -12.93 5.56
CA GLN A 15 4.46 -13.76 5.09
C GLN A 15 4.53 -15.18 5.68
N GLN A 16 5.67 -15.84 5.57
CA GLN A 16 5.86 -17.19 6.11
C GLN A 16 5.56 -17.26 7.62
N ARG A 17 6.03 -16.25 8.35
CA ARG A 17 5.78 -16.15 9.78
C ARG A 17 4.28 -15.93 10.06
N ALA A 18 3.63 -14.99 9.38
CA ALA A 18 2.21 -14.71 9.54
C ALA A 18 1.35 -15.96 9.28
N ILE A 19 1.64 -16.70 8.20
CA ILE A 19 0.92 -17.95 7.88
C ILE A 19 1.13 -19.01 8.97
N ARG A 20 2.38 -19.20 9.45
CA ARG A 20 2.69 -20.18 10.50
C ARG A 20 2.02 -19.84 11.84
N GLU A 21 1.90 -18.55 12.15
CA GLU A 21 1.28 -18.05 13.39
C GLU A 21 -0.24 -17.83 13.24
N GLU A 22 -0.81 -18.17 12.08
CA GLU A 22 -2.23 -17.95 11.75
C GLU A 22 -2.68 -16.50 11.98
N ALA A 23 -1.84 -15.55 11.59
CA ALA A 23 -2.04 -14.12 11.81
C ALA A 23 -2.11 -13.34 10.50
N GLY A 24 -2.76 -12.17 10.52
CA GLY A 24 -2.59 -11.17 9.46
C GLY A 24 -1.22 -10.49 9.55
N LEU A 25 -0.75 -9.92 8.44
CA LEU A 25 0.51 -9.18 8.37
C LEU A 25 0.24 -7.68 8.29
N ILE A 26 0.70 -6.93 9.28
CA ILE A 26 0.68 -5.45 9.21
C ILE A 26 2.05 -4.95 8.78
N ILE A 27 2.06 -4.12 7.75
CA ILE A 27 3.24 -3.42 7.23
C ILE A 27 3.09 -1.94 7.54
N VAL A 28 4.12 -1.34 8.13
CA VAL A 28 4.21 0.10 8.37
C VAL A 28 5.57 0.58 7.89
N GLU A 29 5.61 1.54 6.96
CA GLU A 29 6.85 2.13 6.48
C GLU A 29 7.47 3.07 7.53
N SER A 30 8.80 3.20 7.50
CA SER A 30 9.57 3.93 8.52
C SER A 30 9.33 5.45 8.51
N ASP A 31 8.74 6.00 7.45
CA ASP A 31 8.37 7.40 7.31
C ASP A 31 6.89 7.68 7.62
N VAL A 32 6.22 6.71 8.27
CA VAL A 32 4.81 6.81 8.65
C VAL A 32 4.68 6.90 10.17
N ILE A 33 3.88 7.85 10.63
CA ILE A 33 3.49 8.01 12.04
C ILE A 33 2.04 7.59 12.19
N VAL A 34 1.79 6.61 13.04
CA VAL A 34 0.46 6.07 13.35
C VAL A 34 -0.06 6.62 14.67
N LYS A 35 -1.39 6.75 14.80
CA LYS A 35 -2.04 7.05 16.08
C LYS A 35 -2.16 5.79 16.94
N LYS A 36 -2.33 5.95 18.24
CA LYS A 36 -2.36 4.86 19.24
C LYS A 36 -3.24 3.67 18.85
N ASN A 37 -4.42 3.92 18.26
CA ASN A 37 -5.38 2.86 17.94
C ASN A 37 -5.43 2.50 16.45
N THR A 38 -4.57 3.08 15.61
CA THR A 38 -4.65 2.89 14.14
C THR A 38 -4.53 1.43 13.76
N LEU A 39 -3.54 0.73 14.28
CA LEU A 39 -3.27 -0.67 13.90
C LEU A 39 -4.41 -1.60 14.35
N GLN A 40 -4.90 -1.41 15.60
CA GLN A 40 -6.04 -2.19 16.10
C GLN A 40 -7.29 -1.92 15.27
N SER A 41 -7.60 -0.65 15.00
CA SER A 41 -8.79 -0.29 14.21
C SER A 41 -8.69 -0.81 12.76
N LEU A 42 -7.49 -0.85 12.18
CA LEU A 42 -7.26 -1.43 10.86
C LEU A 42 -7.50 -2.93 10.86
N PHE A 43 -7.01 -3.64 11.89
CA PHE A 43 -7.23 -5.07 12.09
C PHE A 43 -8.71 -5.40 12.29
N ASP A 44 -9.39 -4.71 13.20
CA ASP A 44 -10.82 -4.91 13.47
C ASP A 44 -11.67 -4.63 12.22
N GLY A 45 -11.33 -3.57 11.49
CA GLY A 45 -12.01 -3.22 10.24
C GLY A 45 -11.80 -4.25 9.13
N ALA A 46 -10.64 -4.89 9.07
CA ALA A 46 -10.39 -6.00 8.15
C ALA A 46 -11.17 -7.26 8.53
N LEU A 47 -11.20 -7.62 9.82
CA LEU A 47 -11.95 -8.78 10.32
C LEU A 47 -13.46 -8.70 10.07
N GLN A 48 -14.03 -7.50 10.07
CA GLN A 48 -15.45 -7.28 9.76
C GLN A 48 -15.80 -7.52 8.28
N ARG A 49 -14.82 -7.84 7.43
CA ARG A 49 -14.98 -8.01 5.98
C ARG A 49 -14.37 -9.33 5.54
N GLU A 50 -15.21 -10.34 5.40
CA GLU A 50 -14.77 -11.71 5.02
C GLU A 50 -14.02 -11.76 3.69
N ASP A 51 -14.32 -10.81 2.78
CA ASP A 51 -13.68 -10.68 1.48
C ASP A 51 -12.44 -9.76 1.49
N CYS A 52 -11.97 -9.31 2.66
CA CYS A 52 -10.82 -8.45 2.75
C CYS A 52 -9.52 -9.20 2.42
N GLY A 53 -8.82 -8.76 1.40
CA GLY A 53 -7.44 -9.18 1.12
C GLY A 53 -6.43 -8.21 1.73
N ILE A 54 -6.63 -6.91 1.51
CA ILE A 54 -5.77 -5.85 2.04
C ILE A 54 -6.65 -4.74 2.63
N ALA A 55 -6.31 -4.29 3.83
CA ALA A 55 -6.84 -3.09 4.46
C ALA A 55 -5.74 -2.05 4.58
N ALA A 56 -5.91 -0.86 4.01
CA ALA A 56 -4.93 0.21 4.01
C ALA A 56 -5.45 1.46 4.72
N ALA A 57 -4.64 2.06 5.57
CA ALA A 57 -4.89 3.37 6.16
C ALA A 57 -4.54 4.47 5.15
N VAL A 58 -5.33 5.56 5.12
CA VAL A 58 -5.06 6.68 4.24
C VAL A 58 -3.87 7.51 4.75
N THR A 59 -3.02 7.93 3.82
CA THR A 59 -1.90 8.82 4.16
C THR A 59 -2.32 10.28 4.14
N VAL A 60 -1.83 11.04 5.11
CA VAL A 60 -2.05 12.49 5.21
C VAL A 60 -0.72 13.21 5.44
N ASP A 61 -0.67 14.49 5.13
CA ASP A 61 0.44 15.37 5.45
C ASP A 61 0.34 15.90 6.91
N GLU A 62 1.25 16.80 7.28
CA GLU A 62 1.31 17.42 8.61
C GLU A 62 0.03 18.20 8.98
N LYS A 63 -0.69 18.71 7.98
CA LYS A 63 -1.94 19.45 8.15
C LYS A 63 -3.17 18.55 8.25
N GLY A 64 -3.00 17.24 7.99
CA GLY A 64 -4.09 16.28 7.93
C GLY A 64 -4.74 16.17 6.55
N ASP A 65 -4.17 16.82 5.53
CA ASP A 65 -4.67 16.71 4.16
C ASP A 65 -4.20 15.42 3.52
N ILE A 66 -5.10 14.71 2.82
CA ILE A 66 -4.74 13.48 2.10
C ILE A 66 -3.61 13.76 1.11
N ASN A 67 -2.52 13.00 1.22
CA ASN A 67 -1.33 13.15 0.40
C ASN A 67 -1.07 11.91 -0.47
N TYR A 68 0.09 11.89 -1.14
CA TYR A 68 0.56 10.74 -1.91
C TYR A 68 0.77 9.53 -0.97
N PRO A 69 0.35 8.30 -1.37
CA PRO A 69 -0.14 7.90 -2.69
C PRO A 69 -1.66 8.04 -2.92
N TYR A 70 -2.43 8.44 -1.92
CA TYR A 70 -3.89 8.41 -1.93
C TYR A 70 -4.57 9.73 -2.33
N LEU A 71 -3.91 10.59 -3.08
CA LEU A 71 -4.48 11.88 -3.56
C LEU A 71 -5.84 11.74 -4.27
N PHE A 72 -6.11 10.58 -4.87
CA PHE A 72 -7.39 10.29 -5.51
C PHE A 72 -8.56 10.12 -4.53
N ALA A 73 -8.26 9.93 -3.24
CA ALA A 73 -9.27 9.77 -2.20
C ALA A 73 -9.72 11.11 -1.57
N LYS A 74 -9.17 12.25 -2.03
CA LYS A 74 -9.66 13.58 -1.64
C LYS A 74 -11.14 13.72 -1.99
N GLY A 75 -11.93 14.24 -1.02
CA GLY A 75 -13.39 14.31 -1.12
C GLY A 75 -14.11 13.02 -0.69
N ARG A 76 -13.38 12.01 -0.23
CA ARG A 76 -13.92 10.75 0.30
C ARG A 76 -13.40 10.48 1.73
N GLU A 77 -13.24 11.54 2.51
CA GLU A 77 -12.81 11.46 3.90
C GLU A 77 -13.87 10.73 4.76
N ASN A 78 -13.43 10.14 5.85
CA ASN A 78 -14.29 9.42 6.81
C ASN A 78 -15.13 8.27 6.22
N GLN A 79 -14.58 7.56 5.24
CA GLN A 79 -15.22 6.44 4.58
C GLN A 79 -14.30 5.21 4.58
N VAL A 80 -14.91 4.03 4.36
CA VAL A 80 -14.18 2.81 4.00
C VAL A 80 -14.75 2.31 2.70
N PHE A 81 -13.91 2.12 1.70
CA PHE A 81 -14.36 1.70 0.39
C PHE A 81 -13.36 0.76 -0.30
N PRO A 82 -13.84 -0.10 -1.21
CA PRO A 82 -12.97 -0.97 -1.98
C PRO A 82 -12.13 -0.14 -2.96
N GLU A 83 -10.80 -0.37 -2.93
CA GLU A 83 -9.84 0.20 -3.85
C GLU A 83 -9.51 -0.80 -4.96
N LYS A 84 -9.70 -0.39 -6.21
CA LYS A 84 -9.58 -1.27 -7.39
C LYS A 84 -8.18 -1.23 -8.03
N LYS A 85 -7.34 -0.27 -7.67
CA LYS A 85 -6.01 -0.13 -8.27
C LYS A 85 -4.95 -0.81 -7.41
N HIS A 86 -4.57 -0.18 -6.32
CA HIS A 86 -3.60 -0.75 -5.37
C HIS A 86 -3.71 -0.05 -4.02
N CYS A 87 -3.35 -0.78 -2.98
CA CYS A 87 -3.10 -0.26 -1.65
C CYS A 87 -1.59 -0.15 -1.43
N SER A 88 -1.10 1.03 -1.05
CA SER A 88 0.30 1.20 -0.68
C SER A 88 0.59 0.60 0.69
N PHE A 89 1.80 0.09 0.86
CA PHE A 89 2.23 -0.49 2.14
C PHE A 89 2.69 0.54 3.18
N CYS A 90 2.42 1.82 2.96
CA CYS A 90 2.69 2.86 3.97
C CYS A 90 2.15 2.48 5.35
N CYS A 91 0.90 2.04 5.43
CA CYS A 91 0.31 1.40 6.62
C CYS A 91 -0.83 0.49 6.15
N SER A 92 -0.56 -0.80 6.04
CA SER A 92 -1.52 -1.75 5.48
C SER A 92 -1.49 -3.08 6.21
N LEU A 93 -2.66 -3.71 6.32
CA LEU A 93 -2.84 -5.08 6.79
C LEU A 93 -3.17 -5.99 5.60
N LEU A 94 -2.46 -7.10 5.50
CA LEU A 94 -2.76 -8.21 4.60
C LEU A 94 -3.44 -9.31 5.40
N ALA A 95 -4.64 -9.70 4.97
CA ALA A 95 -5.45 -10.70 5.67
C ALA A 95 -4.84 -12.11 5.52
N LEU A 96 -4.95 -12.93 6.56
CA LEU A 96 -4.39 -14.28 6.57
C LEU A 96 -4.90 -15.13 5.40
N ASN A 97 -6.20 -15.05 5.10
CA ASN A 97 -6.78 -15.83 4.00
C ASN A 97 -6.14 -15.47 2.66
N PHE A 98 -5.88 -14.20 2.41
CA PHE A 98 -5.16 -13.76 1.22
C PHE A 98 -3.69 -14.21 1.26
N LEU A 99 -2.99 -14.06 2.39
CA LEU A 99 -1.59 -14.48 2.53
C LEU A 99 -1.37 -15.96 2.17
N LYS A 100 -2.38 -16.81 2.39
CA LYS A 100 -2.34 -18.25 2.07
C LYS A 100 -2.54 -18.56 0.57
N THR A 101 -3.00 -17.59 -0.24
CA THR A 101 -3.32 -17.84 -1.66
C THR A 101 -2.22 -17.42 -2.64
N PHE A 102 -1.31 -16.56 -2.23
CA PHE A 102 -0.25 -16.02 -3.08
C PHE A 102 1.11 -16.02 -2.38
N ASP A 103 2.04 -16.83 -2.87
CA ASP A 103 3.40 -16.95 -2.33
C ASP A 103 4.28 -15.78 -2.80
N PHE A 104 4.80 -14.98 -1.88
CA PHE A 104 5.68 -13.85 -2.16
C PHE A 104 7.05 -14.23 -2.74
N HIS A 105 7.42 -15.52 -2.75
CA HIS A 105 8.59 -15.99 -3.51
C HIS A 105 8.38 -15.92 -5.02
N GLN A 106 7.15 -15.77 -5.50
CA GLN A 106 6.84 -15.55 -6.90
C GLN A 106 6.99 -14.09 -7.35
N LEU A 107 7.25 -13.17 -6.43
CA LEU A 107 7.50 -11.77 -6.76
C LEU A 107 8.83 -11.62 -7.47
N ASP A 108 8.83 -10.80 -8.54
CA ASP A 108 10.02 -10.50 -9.31
C ASP A 108 11.00 -9.63 -8.51
N PRO A 109 12.21 -10.11 -8.20
CA PRO A 109 13.20 -9.37 -7.41
C PRO A 109 13.71 -8.10 -8.10
N GLU A 110 13.60 -8.01 -9.42
CA GLU A 110 14.01 -6.83 -10.19
C GLU A 110 12.99 -5.70 -10.13
N LYS A 111 11.79 -5.96 -9.58
CA LYS A 111 10.72 -4.97 -9.48
C LYS A 111 10.64 -4.34 -8.10
N ASN A 112 10.28 -3.04 -8.07
CA ASN A 112 10.22 -2.23 -6.86
C ASN A 112 8.79 -2.00 -6.33
N TRP A 113 7.78 -2.52 -7.02
CA TRP A 113 6.37 -2.22 -6.79
C TRP A 113 5.63 -3.44 -6.27
N HIS A 114 6.15 -4.00 -5.17
CA HIS A 114 5.56 -5.19 -4.59
C HIS A 114 4.15 -4.92 -4.05
N ASP A 115 3.90 -3.75 -3.48
CA ASP A 115 2.57 -3.31 -3.05
C ASP A 115 1.55 -3.34 -4.19
N PHE A 116 1.95 -2.84 -5.37
CA PHE A 116 1.12 -2.89 -6.58
C PHE A 116 0.84 -4.33 -7.02
N THR A 117 1.88 -5.14 -7.15
CA THR A 117 1.77 -6.54 -7.59
C THR A 117 0.91 -7.35 -6.62
N ILE A 118 1.17 -7.24 -5.32
CA ILE A 118 0.42 -7.95 -4.27
C ILE A 118 -1.05 -7.50 -4.25
N SER A 119 -1.32 -6.19 -4.38
CA SER A 119 -2.69 -5.68 -4.45
C SER A 119 -3.47 -6.24 -5.65
N HIS A 120 -2.83 -6.35 -6.80
CA HIS A 120 -3.45 -6.93 -8.00
C HIS A 120 -3.69 -8.44 -7.86
N HIS A 121 -2.77 -9.18 -7.23
CA HIS A 121 -2.99 -10.59 -6.92
C HIS A 121 -4.17 -10.78 -5.97
N SER A 122 -4.30 -9.96 -4.93
CA SER A 122 -5.46 -10.00 -4.04
C SER A 122 -6.78 -9.87 -4.81
N LEU A 123 -6.87 -8.90 -5.72
CA LEU A 123 -8.07 -8.72 -6.56
C LEU A 123 -8.30 -9.90 -7.50
N LYS A 124 -7.23 -10.48 -8.07
CA LYS A 124 -7.30 -11.62 -8.99
C LYS A 124 -7.80 -12.89 -8.28
N GLU A 125 -7.41 -13.09 -7.03
CA GLU A 125 -7.87 -14.20 -6.19
C GLU A 125 -9.29 -13.99 -5.62
N GLY A 126 -9.98 -12.92 -6.03
CA GLY A 126 -11.37 -12.65 -5.65
C GLY A 126 -11.56 -11.85 -4.36
N PHE A 127 -10.47 -11.44 -3.71
CA PHE A 127 -10.54 -10.56 -2.54
C PHE A 127 -10.83 -9.11 -2.94
N LYS A 128 -11.19 -8.30 -1.95
CA LYS A 128 -11.27 -6.85 -2.06
C LYS A 128 -10.18 -6.18 -1.24
N ASN A 129 -9.59 -5.15 -1.79
CA ASN A 129 -8.68 -4.27 -1.04
C ASN A 129 -9.47 -3.05 -0.57
N TYR A 130 -9.36 -2.70 0.71
CA TYR A 130 -10.13 -1.61 1.30
C TYR A 130 -9.22 -0.45 1.70
N LEU A 131 -9.60 0.77 1.31
CA LEU A 131 -8.98 2.00 1.80
C LEU A 131 -9.83 2.59 2.93
N PHE A 132 -9.20 2.78 4.09
CA PHE A 132 -9.79 3.36 5.29
C PHE A 132 -9.41 4.84 5.40
N THR A 133 -10.23 5.74 4.86
CA THR A 133 -10.02 7.18 5.05
C THR A 133 -10.45 7.67 6.44
N THR A 134 -11.07 6.78 7.23
CA THR A 134 -11.31 6.95 8.66
C THR A 134 -10.05 6.80 9.52
N LEU A 135 -8.97 6.24 8.98
CA LEU A 135 -7.72 5.95 9.68
C LEU A 135 -6.54 6.73 9.05
N PRO A 136 -6.48 8.06 9.23
CA PRO A 136 -5.38 8.83 8.68
C PRO A 136 -4.07 8.56 9.43
N VAL A 137 -2.99 8.29 8.65
CA VAL A 137 -1.62 8.16 9.12
C VAL A 137 -0.76 9.27 8.53
N TRP A 138 0.09 9.88 9.35
CA TRP A 138 0.97 10.93 8.86
C TRP A 138 2.15 10.33 8.10
N HIS A 139 2.18 10.55 6.79
CA HIS A 139 3.22 10.07 5.90
C HIS A 139 4.13 11.24 5.50
N ARG A 140 5.42 11.08 5.75
CA ARG A 140 6.50 11.99 5.33
C ARG A 140 7.18 11.43 4.09
N PRO A 141 6.66 11.67 2.87
CA PRO A 141 7.22 11.04 1.68
C PRO A 141 8.69 11.42 1.52
N HIS A 142 9.54 10.43 1.38
CA HIS A 142 10.93 10.69 1.02
C HIS A 142 11.00 11.45 -0.30
N GLY A 143 11.85 12.48 -0.38
CA GLY A 143 12.07 13.27 -1.58
C GLY A 143 12.68 12.52 -2.77
N SER A 144 12.80 11.19 -2.66
CA SER A 144 13.46 10.31 -3.62
C SER A 144 12.80 10.27 -5.01
N ARG A 145 11.54 10.70 -5.13
CA ARG A 145 10.78 10.61 -6.40
C ARG A 145 9.98 11.88 -6.71
N PRO A 146 10.62 13.06 -6.79
CA PRO A 146 9.92 14.34 -7.01
C PRO A 146 9.18 14.38 -8.36
N TRP A 147 9.64 13.59 -9.35
CA TRP A 147 8.99 13.50 -10.66
C TRP A 147 7.61 12.83 -10.62
N LYS A 148 7.31 11.95 -9.65
CA LYS A 148 5.96 11.39 -9.47
C LYS A 148 4.93 12.42 -9.04
N GLN A 149 5.32 13.41 -8.29
CA GLN A 149 4.44 14.52 -7.91
C GLN A 149 4.00 15.33 -9.13
N LEU A 150 4.79 15.30 -10.22
CA LEU A 150 4.42 15.95 -11.47
C LEU A 150 3.14 15.38 -12.07
N LYS A 151 2.80 14.09 -11.82
CA LYS A 151 1.56 13.49 -12.29
C LYS A 151 0.32 14.29 -11.88
N TYR A 152 0.37 14.91 -10.73
CA TYR A 152 -0.72 15.70 -10.16
C TYR A 152 -0.57 17.21 -10.40
N LYS A 153 0.69 17.70 -10.47
CA LYS A 153 0.98 19.13 -10.68
C LYS A 153 1.04 19.50 -12.16
N ASN A 154 1.61 18.65 -12.98
CA ASN A 154 1.77 18.84 -14.42
C ASN A 154 1.76 17.48 -15.15
N PRO A 155 0.56 16.93 -15.46
CA PRO A 155 0.43 15.61 -16.08
C PRO A 155 1.16 15.47 -17.41
N LEU A 156 1.14 16.51 -18.25
CA LEU A 156 1.81 16.49 -19.56
C LEU A 156 3.32 16.28 -19.40
N LYS A 157 3.96 17.05 -18.51
CA LYS A 157 5.38 16.90 -18.21
C LYS A 157 5.70 15.55 -17.59
N TYR A 158 4.82 15.02 -16.73
CA TYR A 158 4.98 13.69 -16.14
C TYR A 158 4.97 12.60 -17.22
N TYR A 159 3.97 12.56 -18.10
CA TYR A 159 3.88 11.53 -19.13
C TYR A 159 5.00 11.67 -20.16
N TRP A 160 5.40 12.88 -20.51
CA TRP A 160 6.55 13.12 -21.39
C TRP A 160 7.83 12.53 -20.78
N LEU A 161 8.12 12.80 -19.50
CA LEU A 161 9.28 12.23 -18.80
C LEU A 161 9.18 10.70 -18.65
N LYS A 162 8.00 10.19 -18.38
CA LYS A 162 7.76 8.75 -18.28
C LYS A 162 8.14 8.02 -19.57
N TYR A 163 7.71 8.53 -20.72
CA TYR A 163 7.95 7.87 -22.00
C TYR A 163 9.35 8.14 -22.55
N THR A 164 9.87 9.35 -22.45
CA THR A 164 11.16 9.71 -23.05
C THR A 164 12.36 9.24 -22.21
N LYS A 165 12.22 9.22 -20.88
CA LYS A 165 13.30 8.81 -19.98
C LYS A 165 13.08 7.43 -19.36
N GLY A 166 12.04 6.70 -19.77
CA GLY A 166 11.73 5.38 -19.25
C GLY A 166 11.49 5.35 -17.74
N LEU A 167 11.06 6.46 -17.15
CA LEU A 167 10.75 6.54 -15.73
C LEU A 167 9.43 5.82 -15.44
N ASP A 168 9.31 5.19 -14.27
CA ASP A 168 8.10 4.48 -13.84
C ASP A 168 7.74 3.26 -14.71
N LYS A 169 8.72 2.52 -15.17
CA LYS A 169 8.49 1.20 -15.74
C LYS A 169 8.08 0.25 -14.61
N ILE A 170 6.89 -0.27 -14.71
CA ILE A 170 6.36 -1.34 -13.86
C ILE A 170 6.78 -2.65 -14.45
#